data_3b29aea06455d6dc4825b95f7b90c96b
#
_entry.id   3b29aea06455d6dc4825b95f7b90c96b
#
_cell.length_a   1.000
_cell.length_b   1.000
_cell.length_c   1.000
_cell.angle_alpha   90.00
_cell.angle_beta   90.00
_cell.angle_gamma   90.00
#
_symmetry.space_group_name_H-M   'P 1'
#
loop_
_entity.id
_entity.type
_entity.pdbx_description
1 polymer ?
#
loop_
_entity_poly.entity_id
_entity_poly.type
_entity_poly.pdbx_seq_one_letter_code
_entity_poly.pdbx_strand_id
1 'polypeptide(L)'
;MKLLLQSDWQADNMTAPVKQAVQQLRWKGDEKIRKEEFSLAVISNSSLELYKDYTPIGTVEFVRTFAEKIGVKLPDPIHATELLQLEGRKCFVVHSPKLQKLQAKDYPVFVKPLTELKKFTGFVAKSDKDFDLYPEIDWDNTKLFVTEVLENIVSEWRCYVLNGKVFACVNYAG
;
A
#
# COMPACT_ATOMS: atom_id res chain seq x y z
N MET A 1 -22.36 12.54 3.21
CA MET A 1 -20.92 12.12 3.15
C MET A 1 -20.14 13.15 2.37
N LYS A 2 -18.93 13.51 2.82
CA LYS A 2 -18.05 14.46 2.13
C LYS A 2 -16.82 13.72 1.64
N LEU A 3 -16.48 13.86 0.37
CA LEU A 3 -15.37 13.16 -0.28
C LEU A 3 -14.36 14.15 -0.83
N LEU A 4 -13.09 13.92 -0.57
CA LEU A 4 -11.95 14.62 -1.18
C LEU A 4 -11.23 13.67 -2.12
N LEU A 5 -11.35 13.90 -3.42
CA LEU A 5 -10.76 13.04 -4.44
C LEU A 5 -9.44 13.62 -4.92
N GLN A 6 -8.46 12.76 -5.12
CA GLN A 6 -7.23 13.15 -5.78
C GLN A 6 -7.47 13.39 -7.28
N SER A 7 -7.19 14.61 -7.77
CA SER A 7 -7.45 14.99 -9.16
C SER A 7 -6.36 14.54 -10.14
N ASP A 8 -5.11 14.49 -9.68
CA ASP A 8 -3.92 14.11 -10.45
C ASP A 8 -3.56 12.61 -10.34
N TRP A 9 -4.48 11.80 -9.88
CA TRP A 9 -4.28 10.36 -9.80
C TRP A 9 -4.36 9.72 -11.19
N GLN A 10 -3.21 9.36 -11.72
CA GLN A 10 -3.05 8.76 -13.06
C GLN A 10 -3.17 7.24 -13.09
N ALA A 11 -3.55 6.59 -11.99
CA ALA A 11 -3.78 5.16 -12.01
C ALA A 11 -4.95 4.84 -12.95
N ASP A 12 -4.62 4.36 -14.12
CA ASP A 12 -5.43 4.22 -15.33
C ASP A 12 -6.77 3.51 -15.16
N ASN A 13 -7.04 2.90 -14.01
CA ASN A 13 -8.26 2.13 -13.78
C ASN A 13 -9.00 2.41 -12.46
N MET A 14 -8.50 3.28 -11.59
CA MET A 14 -9.11 3.45 -10.26
C MET A 14 -9.93 4.73 -10.10
N THR A 15 -9.60 5.81 -10.80
CA THR A 15 -10.35 7.07 -10.71
C THR A 15 -11.71 6.98 -11.40
N ALA A 16 -11.78 6.30 -12.54
CA ALA A 16 -13.02 6.17 -13.28
C ALA A 16 -14.09 5.37 -12.50
N PRO A 17 -13.81 4.19 -11.93
CA PRO A 17 -14.78 3.47 -11.10
C PRO A 17 -15.24 4.24 -9.87
N VAL A 18 -14.31 4.95 -9.19
CA VAL A 18 -14.67 5.77 -8.02
C VAL A 18 -15.54 6.95 -8.43
N LYS A 19 -15.18 7.68 -9.49
CA LYS A 19 -16.00 8.78 -10.03
C LYS A 19 -17.38 8.29 -10.46
N GLN A 20 -17.43 7.15 -11.11
CA GLN A 20 -18.69 6.52 -11.54
C GLN A 20 -19.55 6.10 -10.32
N ALA A 21 -18.95 5.49 -9.31
CA ALA A 21 -19.68 5.12 -8.09
C ALA A 21 -20.24 6.34 -7.37
N VAL A 22 -19.46 7.41 -7.23
CA VAL A 22 -19.92 8.69 -6.65
C VAL A 22 -21.04 9.30 -7.48
N GLN A 23 -20.95 9.24 -8.80
CA GLN A 23 -22.01 9.73 -9.69
C GLN A 23 -23.29 8.91 -9.59
N GLN A 24 -23.16 7.58 -9.50
CA GLN A 24 -24.31 6.68 -9.30
C GLN A 24 -25.02 6.93 -7.95
N LEU A 25 -24.26 7.16 -6.89
CA LEU A 25 -24.81 7.49 -5.57
C LEU A 25 -25.57 8.82 -5.61
N ARG A 26 -25.04 9.83 -6.32
CA ARG A 26 -25.76 11.10 -6.53
C ARG A 26 -27.04 10.92 -7.31
N TRP A 27 -27.04 10.08 -8.35
CA TRP A 27 -28.24 9.86 -9.17
C TRP A 27 -29.35 9.14 -8.41
N LYS A 28 -29.01 8.34 -7.40
CA LYS A 28 -30.00 7.70 -6.51
C LYS A 28 -30.63 8.66 -5.50
N GLY A 29 -30.43 9.96 -5.66
CA GLY A 29 -31.06 10.99 -4.81
C GLY A 29 -30.33 11.23 -3.48
N ASP A 30 -29.10 10.74 -3.34
CA ASP A 30 -28.28 11.05 -2.16
C ASP A 30 -27.61 12.42 -2.34
N GLU A 31 -28.42 13.49 -2.32
CA GLU A 31 -27.97 14.88 -2.43
C GLU A 31 -26.98 15.31 -1.31
N LYS A 32 -26.75 14.43 -0.33
CA LYS A 32 -25.86 14.67 0.80
C LYS A 32 -24.39 14.37 0.51
N ILE A 33 -24.05 13.91 -0.71
CA ILE A 33 -22.66 13.69 -1.08
C ILE A 33 -22.06 14.97 -1.64
N ARG A 34 -21.18 15.60 -0.86
CA ARG A 34 -20.30 16.68 -1.32
C ARG A 34 -19.00 16.09 -1.83
N LYS A 35 -18.51 16.61 -2.94
CA LYS A 35 -17.28 16.17 -3.59
C LYS A 35 -16.42 17.37 -3.89
N GLU A 36 -15.15 17.30 -3.49
CA GLU A 36 -14.08 18.23 -3.86
C GLU A 36 -12.95 17.45 -4.53
N GLU A 37 -12.18 18.10 -5.38
CA GLU A 37 -11.05 17.49 -6.08
C GLU A 37 -9.78 18.33 -5.86
N PHE A 38 -8.75 17.71 -5.30
CA PHE A 38 -7.45 18.35 -5.06
C PHE A 38 -6.33 17.48 -5.61
N SER A 39 -5.29 18.12 -6.13
CA SER A 39 -4.05 17.41 -6.44
C SER A 39 -3.23 17.18 -5.17
N LEU A 40 -2.28 16.24 -5.24
CA LEU A 40 -1.35 16.00 -4.14
C LEU A 40 -0.56 17.29 -3.79
N ALA A 41 -0.14 18.06 -4.79
CA ALA A 41 0.54 19.33 -4.58
C ALA A 41 -0.33 20.34 -3.82
N VAL A 42 -1.62 20.40 -4.11
CA VAL A 42 -2.55 21.32 -3.44
C VAL A 42 -2.69 20.93 -1.96
N ILE A 43 -2.93 19.65 -1.63
CA ILE A 43 -3.07 19.25 -0.23
C ILE A 43 -1.76 19.41 0.57
N SER A 44 -0.61 19.24 -0.08
CA SER A 44 0.71 19.41 0.56
C SER A 44 0.97 20.87 0.96
N ASN A 45 0.44 21.83 0.21
CA ASN A 45 0.72 23.27 0.37
C ASN A 45 -0.43 24.06 0.98
N SER A 46 -1.59 23.47 1.21
CA SER A 46 -2.79 24.16 1.69
C SER A 46 -3.10 23.85 3.16
N SER A 47 -3.81 24.77 3.81
CA SER A 47 -4.49 24.47 5.06
C SER A 47 -5.75 23.65 4.76
N LEU A 48 -5.94 22.53 5.48
CA LEU A 48 -7.06 21.61 5.28
C LEU A 48 -8.10 21.69 6.42
N GLU A 49 -8.08 22.73 7.23
CA GLU A 49 -8.99 22.92 8.37
C GLU A 49 -10.48 22.78 7.99
N LEU A 50 -10.86 23.33 6.84
CA LEU A 50 -12.24 23.28 6.33
C LEU A 50 -12.65 21.88 5.80
N TYR A 51 -11.69 20.98 5.66
CA TYR A 51 -11.88 19.66 5.07
C TYR A 51 -11.71 18.51 6.06
N LYS A 52 -11.61 18.80 7.36
CA LYS A 52 -11.42 17.78 8.41
C LYS A 52 -12.47 16.67 8.43
N ASP A 53 -13.67 16.98 7.96
CA ASP A 53 -14.79 16.05 7.89
C ASP A 53 -14.94 15.38 6.50
N TYR A 54 -13.96 15.57 5.61
CA TYR A 54 -13.92 14.89 4.32
C TYR A 54 -13.19 13.56 4.42
N THR A 55 -13.65 12.58 3.65
CA THR A 55 -12.97 11.29 3.48
C THR A 55 -12.07 11.37 2.26
N PRO A 56 -10.74 11.27 2.40
CA PRO A 56 -9.81 11.32 1.28
C PRO A 56 -9.87 10.02 0.48
N ILE A 57 -9.85 10.13 -0.84
CA ILE A 57 -9.77 9.02 -1.79
C ILE A 57 -8.71 9.35 -2.83
N GLY A 58 -7.64 8.56 -2.86
CA GLY A 58 -6.51 8.75 -3.74
C GLY A 58 -5.42 7.72 -3.51
N THR A 59 -4.20 8.06 -3.92
CA THR A 59 -3.01 7.26 -3.62
C THR A 59 -2.75 7.18 -2.12
N VAL A 60 -1.94 6.23 -1.71
CA VAL A 60 -1.51 6.11 -0.29
C VAL A 60 -0.86 7.40 0.19
N GLU A 61 -0.05 8.03 -0.65
CA GLU A 61 0.61 9.29 -0.33
C GLU A 61 -0.40 10.42 -0.13
N PHE A 62 -1.37 10.56 -1.03
CA PHE A 62 -2.45 11.55 -0.90
C PHE A 62 -3.22 11.38 0.44
N VAL A 63 -3.65 10.16 0.75
CA VAL A 63 -4.39 9.88 1.98
C VAL A 63 -3.56 10.14 3.23
N ARG A 64 -2.28 9.78 3.23
CA ARG A 64 -1.36 10.02 4.35
C ARG A 64 -1.10 11.51 4.55
N THR A 65 -0.80 12.24 3.48
CA THR A 65 -0.58 13.69 3.54
C THR A 65 -1.82 14.41 4.08
N PHE A 66 -3.01 14.00 3.61
CA PHE A 66 -4.26 14.55 4.12
C PHE A 66 -4.43 14.28 5.62
N ALA A 67 -4.28 13.02 6.04
CA ALA A 67 -4.44 12.64 7.45
C ALA A 67 -3.46 13.39 8.38
N GLU A 68 -2.20 13.49 7.98
CA GLU A 68 -1.17 14.24 8.71
C GLU A 68 -1.56 15.72 8.87
N LYS A 69 -1.98 16.36 7.77
CA LYS A 69 -2.38 17.76 7.75
C LYS A 69 -3.58 18.09 8.65
N ILE A 70 -4.50 17.16 8.81
CA ILE A 70 -5.67 17.33 9.68
C ILE A 70 -5.47 16.75 11.09
N GLY A 71 -4.25 16.28 11.41
CA GLY A 71 -3.88 15.72 12.71
C GLY A 71 -4.50 14.36 13.02
N VAL A 72 -4.89 13.60 12.00
CA VAL A 72 -5.41 12.23 12.16
C VAL A 72 -4.29 11.22 12.03
N LYS A 73 -4.07 10.43 13.08
CA LYS A 73 -3.13 9.31 13.03
C LYS A 73 -3.79 8.13 12.30
N LEU A 74 -3.25 7.77 11.16
CA LEU A 74 -3.65 6.54 10.49
C LEU A 74 -3.13 5.33 11.25
N PRO A 75 -3.87 4.20 11.25
CA PRO A 75 -3.37 2.97 11.83
C PRO A 75 -2.09 2.55 11.13
N ASP A 76 -1.16 2.02 11.89
CA ASP A 76 0.02 1.40 11.34
C ASP A 76 -0.39 0.17 10.51
N PRO A 77 0.27 -0.08 9.37
CA PRO A 77 0.02 -1.31 8.64
C PRO A 77 0.34 -2.51 9.53
N ILE A 78 -0.52 -3.52 9.50
CA ILE A 78 -0.23 -4.81 10.15
C ILE A 78 1.02 -5.36 9.46
N HIS A 79 2.09 -5.51 10.23
CA HIS A 79 3.32 -6.04 9.71
C HIS A 79 3.19 -7.53 9.47
N ALA A 80 3.78 -7.98 8.38
CA ALA A 80 3.83 -9.40 8.06
C ALA A 80 4.46 -10.24 9.19
N THR A 81 5.29 -9.64 10.05
CA THR A 81 5.86 -10.30 11.24
C THR A 81 4.83 -10.83 12.22
N GLU A 82 3.70 -10.17 12.37
CA GLU A 82 2.59 -10.63 13.23
C GLU A 82 1.83 -11.79 12.60
N LEU A 83 1.96 -11.95 11.29
CA LEU A 83 1.30 -12.99 10.51
C LEU A 83 2.22 -14.15 10.14
N LEU A 84 3.51 -14.12 10.56
CA LEU A 84 4.50 -15.15 10.21
C LEU A 84 4.02 -16.57 10.46
N GLN A 85 3.28 -16.77 11.53
CA GLN A 85 2.73 -18.08 11.89
C GLN A 85 1.61 -18.57 10.96
N LEU A 86 0.97 -17.62 10.23
CA LEU A 86 -0.15 -17.90 9.33
C LEU A 86 0.28 -18.04 7.87
N GLU A 87 1.54 -17.69 7.56
CA GLU A 87 2.02 -17.65 6.17
C GLU A 87 2.12 -19.06 5.53
N GLY A 88 2.22 -20.12 6.32
CA GLY A 88 2.33 -21.50 5.81
C GLY A 88 3.62 -21.76 5.01
N ARG A 89 4.59 -20.82 5.05
CA ARG A 89 5.87 -20.86 4.34
C ARG A 89 6.99 -20.28 5.19
N LYS A 90 8.22 -20.56 4.81
CA LYS A 90 9.38 -19.96 5.50
C LYS A 90 9.41 -18.46 5.24
N CYS A 91 9.40 -17.70 6.32
CA CYS A 91 9.53 -16.24 6.25
C CYS A 91 10.29 -15.74 7.47
N PHE A 92 11.05 -14.68 7.27
CA PHE A 92 11.86 -14.05 8.32
C PHE A 92 12.10 -12.57 8.00
N VAL A 93 12.54 -11.84 9.00
CA VAL A 93 12.88 -10.42 8.88
C VAL A 93 14.40 -10.29 8.87
N VAL A 94 14.90 -9.57 7.88
CA VAL A 94 16.30 -9.19 7.78
C VAL A 94 16.43 -7.70 8.06
N HIS A 95 17.25 -7.37 9.05
CA HIS A 95 17.67 -6.02 9.33
C HIS A 95 19.00 -5.80 8.62
N SER A 96 19.01 -4.96 7.59
CA SER A 96 20.21 -4.72 6.77
C SER A 96 20.78 -6.00 6.11
N PRO A 97 20.48 -6.24 4.85
CA PRO A 97 21.00 -7.40 4.11
C PRO A 97 22.53 -7.45 4.05
N LYS A 98 23.21 -6.29 4.15
CA LYS A 98 24.66 -6.21 4.18
C LYS A 98 25.26 -6.71 5.50
N LEU A 99 24.53 -6.55 6.62
CA LEU A 99 25.00 -6.96 7.94
C LEU A 99 24.62 -8.41 8.27
N GLN A 100 23.51 -8.89 7.75
CA GLN A 100 23.06 -10.26 7.92
C GLN A 100 23.03 -10.96 6.55
N LYS A 101 24.19 -11.31 6.04
CA LYS A 101 24.30 -12.01 4.76
C LYS A 101 23.44 -13.27 4.80
N LEU A 102 22.44 -13.32 3.94
CA LEU A 102 21.74 -14.54 3.62
C LEU A 102 22.80 -15.56 3.16
N GLN A 103 22.71 -16.78 3.66
CA GLN A 103 23.64 -17.81 3.22
C GLN A 103 23.25 -18.28 1.83
N ALA A 104 24.21 -18.76 1.04
CA ALA A 104 23.94 -19.24 -0.32
C ALA A 104 22.81 -20.28 -0.40
N LYS A 105 22.60 -21.06 0.66
CA LYS A 105 21.52 -22.05 0.78
C LYS A 105 20.13 -21.44 0.96
N ASP A 106 20.05 -20.16 1.30
CA ASP A 106 18.78 -19.47 1.54
C ASP A 106 18.15 -18.95 0.25
N TYR A 107 18.93 -18.86 -0.83
CA TYR A 107 18.47 -18.40 -2.14
C TYR A 107 17.84 -19.54 -2.98
N PRO A 108 16.89 -19.24 -3.87
CA PRO A 108 16.30 -17.91 -4.11
C PRO A 108 15.30 -17.52 -3.03
N VAL A 109 15.17 -16.21 -2.78
CA VAL A 109 14.18 -15.66 -1.84
C VAL A 109 13.40 -14.51 -2.47
N PHE A 110 12.15 -14.36 -2.06
CA PHE A 110 11.38 -13.16 -2.37
C PHE A 110 11.57 -12.13 -1.26
N VAL A 111 11.91 -10.91 -1.64
CA VAL A 111 12.17 -9.81 -0.72
C VAL A 111 11.22 -8.63 -0.97
N LYS A 112 10.74 -8.01 0.09
CA LYS A 112 9.95 -6.77 0.04
C LYS A 112 10.27 -5.89 1.25
N PRO A 113 10.01 -4.57 1.19
CA PRO A 113 10.19 -3.72 2.35
C PRO A 113 9.24 -4.16 3.48
N LEU A 114 9.75 -4.16 4.73
CA LEU A 114 8.94 -4.51 5.89
C LEU A 114 8.10 -3.32 6.37
N THR A 115 8.73 -2.16 6.57
CA THR A 115 8.14 -1.03 7.28
C THR A 115 7.73 0.12 6.37
N GLU A 116 8.48 0.36 5.31
CA GLU A 116 8.21 1.46 4.38
C GLU A 116 7.45 0.92 3.18
N LEU A 117 6.13 1.06 3.22
CA LEU A 117 5.28 0.63 2.11
C LEU A 117 5.73 1.31 0.80
N LYS A 118 6.04 0.47 -0.20
CA LYS A 118 6.47 0.91 -1.55
C LYS A 118 7.83 1.63 -1.60
N LYS A 119 8.73 1.44 -0.64
CA LYS A 119 10.12 1.90 -0.77
C LYS A 119 10.75 1.34 -2.05
N PHE A 120 10.44 0.08 -2.35
CA PHE A 120 10.72 -0.57 -3.64
C PHE A 120 9.67 -1.65 -3.93
N THR A 121 9.61 -2.09 -5.19
CA THR A 121 8.78 -3.24 -5.57
C THR A 121 9.46 -4.53 -5.15
N GLY A 122 8.74 -5.44 -4.48
CA GLY A 122 9.29 -6.74 -4.12
C GLY A 122 9.82 -7.51 -5.33
N PHE A 123 10.93 -8.21 -5.15
CA PHE A 123 11.60 -8.97 -6.21
C PHE A 123 12.16 -10.30 -5.68
N VAL A 124 12.51 -11.20 -6.60
CA VAL A 124 13.19 -12.45 -6.28
C VAL A 124 14.69 -12.21 -6.35
N ALA A 125 15.37 -12.34 -5.20
CA ALA A 125 16.81 -12.36 -5.13
C ALA A 125 17.31 -13.80 -5.30
N LYS A 126 18.22 -14.02 -6.23
CA LYS A 126 18.88 -15.31 -6.48
C LYS A 126 20.27 -15.37 -5.84
N SER A 127 20.80 -14.23 -5.47
CA SER A 127 22.10 -14.06 -4.81
C SER A 127 22.20 -12.69 -4.15
N ASP A 128 23.24 -12.49 -3.33
CA ASP A 128 23.55 -11.17 -2.74
C ASP A 128 23.78 -10.08 -3.79
N LYS A 129 24.25 -10.44 -4.99
CA LYS A 129 24.51 -9.48 -6.07
C LYS A 129 23.23 -8.82 -6.61
N ASP A 130 22.07 -9.44 -6.40
CA ASP A 130 20.82 -8.90 -6.91
C ASP A 130 20.39 -7.63 -6.16
N PHE A 131 20.91 -7.41 -4.95
CA PHE A 131 20.71 -6.16 -4.23
C PHE A 131 21.49 -4.99 -4.83
N ASP A 132 22.59 -5.27 -5.52
CA ASP A 132 23.42 -4.25 -6.20
C ASP A 132 22.69 -3.65 -7.43
N LEU A 133 21.62 -4.31 -7.92
CA LEU A 133 20.79 -3.80 -9.01
C LEU A 133 19.93 -2.60 -8.62
N TYR A 134 19.82 -2.29 -7.32
CA TYR A 134 19.02 -1.20 -6.77
C TYR A 134 19.89 -0.25 -5.94
N PRO A 135 20.82 0.48 -6.58
CA PRO A 135 21.81 1.32 -5.89
C PRO A 135 21.17 2.51 -5.14
N GLU A 136 19.94 2.90 -5.52
CA GLU A 136 19.19 3.96 -4.90
C GLU A 136 18.62 3.59 -3.52
N ILE A 137 18.65 2.31 -3.16
CA ILE A 137 18.12 1.84 -1.89
C ILE A 137 19.22 1.80 -0.83
N ASP A 138 19.00 2.51 0.27
CA ASP A 138 19.84 2.41 1.46
C ASP A 138 19.58 1.07 2.16
N TRP A 139 20.30 0.03 1.71
CA TRP A 139 20.15 -1.30 2.25
C TRP A 139 20.56 -1.40 3.72
N ASP A 140 21.47 -0.54 4.18
CA ASP A 140 21.97 -0.58 5.56
C ASP A 140 20.88 -0.16 6.57
N ASN A 141 19.92 0.67 6.14
CA ASN A 141 18.81 1.12 6.97
C ASN A 141 17.46 0.56 6.53
N THR A 142 17.44 -0.41 5.61
CA THR A 142 16.19 -0.98 5.11
C THR A 142 15.90 -2.33 5.77
N LYS A 143 14.75 -2.41 6.45
CA LYS A 143 14.24 -3.68 6.98
C LYS A 143 13.50 -4.43 5.89
N LEU A 144 13.83 -5.69 5.71
CA LEU A 144 13.24 -6.56 4.70
C LEU A 144 12.38 -7.64 5.32
N PHE A 145 11.26 -7.89 4.68
CA PHE A 145 10.52 -9.13 4.84
C PHE A 145 10.95 -10.09 3.73
N VAL A 146 11.47 -11.23 4.14
CA VAL A 146 12.04 -12.24 3.25
C VAL A 146 11.23 -13.52 3.36
N THR A 147 10.88 -14.09 2.22
CA THR A 147 10.14 -15.35 2.15
C THR A 147 10.74 -16.28 1.13
N GLU A 148 10.46 -17.57 1.25
CA GLU A 148 10.68 -18.48 0.13
C GLU A 148 9.88 -18.03 -1.10
N VAL A 149 10.38 -18.35 -2.27
CA VAL A 149 9.71 -18.06 -3.54
C VAL A 149 8.54 -19.03 -3.70
N LEU A 150 7.35 -18.47 -3.95
CA LEU A 150 6.20 -19.27 -4.32
C LEU A 150 6.21 -19.48 -5.84
N GLU A 151 6.30 -20.73 -6.24
CA GLU A 151 6.15 -21.13 -7.62
C GLU A 151 4.67 -21.38 -7.95
N ASN A 152 4.30 -21.18 -9.21
CA ASN A 152 2.95 -21.49 -9.70
C ASN A 152 1.80 -20.79 -8.95
N ILE A 153 1.93 -19.47 -8.72
CA ILE A 153 0.80 -18.69 -8.24
C ILE A 153 -0.31 -18.73 -9.31
N VAL A 154 -1.39 -19.40 -8.99
CA VAL A 154 -2.53 -19.59 -9.94
C VAL A 154 -3.56 -18.47 -9.84
N SER A 155 -3.61 -17.77 -8.71
CA SER A 155 -4.50 -16.62 -8.52
C SER A 155 -4.08 -15.77 -7.34
N GLU A 156 -4.38 -14.48 -7.41
CA GLU A 156 -4.18 -13.55 -6.29
C GLU A 156 -5.50 -12.84 -5.97
N TRP A 157 -5.80 -12.75 -4.68
CA TRP A 157 -7.05 -12.19 -4.20
C TRP A 157 -6.81 -11.03 -3.25
N ARG A 158 -7.57 -9.98 -3.44
CA ARG A 158 -7.61 -8.85 -2.51
C ARG A 158 -8.87 -8.91 -1.68
N CYS A 159 -8.72 -9.11 -0.37
CA CYS A 159 -9.83 -9.12 0.56
C CYS A 159 -9.90 -7.76 1.29
N TYR A 160 -11.09 -7.21 1.34
CA TYR A 160 -11.38 -5.97 2.05
C TYR A 160 -12.03 -6.30 3.38
N VAL A 161 -11.43 -5.79 4.46
CA VAL A 161 -11.86 -6.08 5.83
C VAL A 161 -12.29 -4.79 6.51
N LEU A 162 -13.45 -4.79 7.13
CA LEU A 162 -13.96 -3.69 7.93
C LEU A 162 -14.51 -4.24 9.24
N ASN A 163 -14.09 -3.69 10.37
CA ASN A 163 -14.51 -4.12 11.71
C ASN A 163 -14.36 -5.64 11.94
N GLY A 164 -13.23 -6.20 11.47
CA GLY A 164 -12.93 -7.64 11.61
C GLY A 164 -13.73 -8.56 10.68
N LYS A 165 -14.54 -8.03 9.77
CA LYS A 165 -15.33 -8.81 8.81
C LYS A 165 -14.86 -8.55 7.38
N VAL A 166 -14.65 -9.63 6.63
CA VAL A 166 -14.41 -9.55 5.18
C VAL A 166 -15.74 -9.18 4.51
N PHE A 167 -15.79 -8.04 3.83
CA PHE A 167 -16.99 -7.58 3.13
C PHE A 167 -16.87 -7.71 1.61
N ALA A 168 -15.66 -7.86 1.08
CA ALA A 168 -15.43 -8.12 -0.34
C ALA A 168 -14.12 -8.89 -0.53
N CYS A 169 -14.10 -9.75 -1.54
CA CYS A 169 -12.91 -10.42 -2.05
C CYS A 169 -12.93 -10.32 -3.56
N VAL A 170 -11.83 -9.87 -4.15
CA VAL A 170 -11.70 -9.68 -5.60
C VAL A 170 -10.46 -10.39 -6.09
N ASN A 171 -10.61 -11.24 -7.10
CA ASN A 171 -9.47 -11.76 -7.85
C ASN A 171 -8.91 -10.60 -8.70
N TYR A 172 -7.61 -10.34 -8.59
CA TYR A 172 -6.94 -9.28 -9.35
C TYR A 172 -5.78 -9.78 -10.21
N ALA A 173 -5.40 -11.06 -10.08
CA ALA A 173 -4.41 -11.73 -10.93
C ALA A 173 -4.66 -13.24 -10.97
N GLY A 174 -4.55 -13.81 -12.18
CA GLY A 174 -4.77 -15.23 -12.46
C GLY A 174 -5.97 -15.48 -13.33
#